data_30615e192a0865c82e9b872ef3428949
#
_entry.id   30615e192a0865c82e9b872ef3428949
#
_cell.length_a   1.000
_cell.length_b   1.000
_cell.length_c   1.000
_cell.angle_alpha   90.00
_cell.angle_beta   90.00
_cell.angle_gamma   90.00
#
_symmetry.space_group_name_H-M   'P 1'
#
loop_
_entity.id
_entity.type
_entity.pdbx_description
1 polymer ?
#
loop_
_entity_poly.entity_id
_entity_poly.type
_entity_poly.pdbx_seq_one_letter_code
_entity_poly.pdbx_strand_id
1 'polypeptide(L)'
;MAVYTKINKKNINSFIKNYNIGTIIKFKGIKEGIENTNYFVQTSKGKFILTIYEKRTNKKDLPFFMKLMDNLNKNNFKCPKPIKNLDGQYISLIKKKPAAIVSFLSGASKNSLSPDNCYQVGIQVAEFHSITKKISLKRNNSLSLASWEKLFKQVEKKSLKIGKNLPIKIKNSLIEIKKNWPKNLPKGIIHADLFSDNIFFKNNNFSGFID
;
A
#
# COMPACT_ATOMS: atom_id res chain seq x y z
N MET A 1 -14.58 8.94 3.45
CA MET A 1 -15.47 7.74 3.45
C MET A 1 -14.86 6.72 2.51
N ALA A 2 -14.17 5.70 3.04
CA ALA A 2 -13.36 4.78 2.22
C ALA A 2 -14.04 3.44 1.86
N VAL A 3 -15.35 3.31 2.01
CA VAL A 3 -16.10 2.13 1.54
C VAL A 3 -16.88 2.49 0.27
N TYR A 4 -16.16 2.47 -0.86
CA TYR A 4 -16.77 2.75 -2.18
C TYR A 4 -17.59 1.56 -2.69
N THR A 5 -17.10 0.33 -2.47
CA THR A 5 -17.78 -0.90 -2.87
C THR A 5 -18.42 -1.55 -1.65
N LYS A 6 -19.72 -1.32 -1.46
CA LYS A 6 -20.49 -1.98 -0.40
C LYS A 6 -20.70 -3.46 -0.75
N ILE A 7 -20.36 -4.35 0.18
CA ILE A 7 -20.63 -5.79 0.09
C ILE A 7 -21.57 -6.23 1.21
N ASN A 8 -22.39 -7.22 0.93
CA ASN A 8 -23.30 -7.84 1.89
C ASN A 8 -22.78 -9.24 2.33
N LYS A 9 -23.47 -9.86 3.27
CA LYS A 9 -23.09 -11.19 3.80
C LYS A 9 -23.01 -12.27 2.71
N LYS A 10 -23.89 -12.20 1.69
CA LYS A 10 -23.86 -13.14 0.54
C LYS A 10 -22.58 -12.97 -0.28
N ASN A 11 -22.22 -11.74 -0.60
CA ASN A 11 -21.02 -11.43 -1.40
C ASN A 11 -19.74 -11.92 -0.70
N ILE A 12 -19.57 -11.57 0.59
CA ILE A 12 -18.35 -11.94 1.32
C ILE A 12 -18.27 -13.43 1.60
N ASN A 13 -19.39 -14.10 1.91
CA ASN A 13 -19.41 -15.55 2.11
C ASN A 13 -19.01 -16.30 0.82
N SER A 14 -19.54 -15.90 -0.33
CA SER A 14 -19.16 -16.48 -1.62
C SER A 14 -17.69 -16.27 -1.92
N PHE A 15 -17.15 -15.10 -1.61
CA PHE A 15 -15.73 -14.78 -1.83
C PHE A 15 -14.82 -15.62 -0.92
N ILE A 16 -15.12 -15.70 0.38
CA ILE A 16 -14.30 -16.41 1.38
C ILE A 16 -14.29 -17.94 1.17
N LYS A 17 -15.34 -18.51 0.59
CA LYS A 17 -15.36 -19.95 0.24
C LYS A 17 -14.20 -20.37 -0.66
N ASN A 18 -13.63 -19.43 -1.43
CA ASN A 18 -12.47 -19.69 -2.27
C ASN A 18 -11.13 -19.66 -1.51
N TYR A 19 -11.15 -19.52 -0.17
CA TYR A 19 -9.95 -19.43 0.67
C TYR A 19 -10.02 -20.42 1.83
N ASN A 20 -8.88 -20.97 2.24
CA ASN A 20 -8.79 -21.84 3.40
C ASN A 20 -8.60 -21.06 4.72
N ILE A 21 -9.47 -20.08 4.96
CA ILE A 21 -9.41 -19.21 6.15
C ILE A 21 -10.60 -19.38 7.11
N GLY A 22 -11.38 -20.43 6.92
CA GLY A 22 -12.52 -20.78 7.79
C GLY A 22 -13.80 -20.01 7.45
N THR A 23 -14.77 -20.07 8.34
CA THR A 23 -16.10 -19.46 8.20
C THR A 23 -16.11 -18.04 8.79
N ILE A 24 -16.90 -17.14 8.20
CA ILE A 24 -17.01 -15.76 8.67
C ILE A 24 -17.78 -15.71 9.99
N ILE A 25 -17.17 -15.09 10.99
CA ILE A 25 -17.80 -14.73 12.26
C ILE A 25 -18.32 -13.28 12.19
N LYS A 26 -17.48 -12.35 11.71
CA LYS A 26 -17.79 -10.91 11.66
C LYS A 26 -17.05 -10.25 10.51
N PHE A 27 -17.69 -9.25 9.89
CA PHE A 27 -17.00 -8.34 8.99
C PHE A 27 -17.51 -6.91 9.16
N LYS A 28 -16.64 -5.92 8.92
CA LYS A 28 -16.97 -4.50 9.06
C LYS A 28 -16.14 -3.71 8.06
N GLY A 29 -16.76 -2.74 7.37
CA GLY A 29 -16.04 -1.79 6.52
C GLY A 29 -15.12 -0.91 7.34
N ILE A 30 -13.93 -0.67 6.84
CA ILE A 30 -12.92 0.24 7.39
C ILE A 30 -13.11 1.58 6.70
N LYS A 31 -13.30 2.65 7.49
CA LYS A 31 -13.58 4.00 6.97
C LYS A 31 -12.32 4.77 6.61
N GLU A 32 -11.22 4.36 7.19
CA GLU A 32 -9.88 4.91 6.97
C GLU A 32 -9.36 4.51 5.59
N GLY A 33 -8.47 5.33 5.03
CA GLY A 33 -7.95 5.17 3.66
C GLY A 33 -8.81 5.91 2.61
N ILE A 34 -8.21 6.22 1.46
CA ILE A 34 -8.83 7.06 0.41
C ILE A 34 -8.81 6.43 -0.99
N GLU A 35 -8.10 5.33 -1.18
CA GLU A 35 -7.93 4.75 -2.52
C GLU A 35 -8.74 3.49 -2.74
N ASN A 36 -8.76 2.58 -1.77
CA ASN A 36 -9.36 1.27 -1.89
C ASN A 36 -10.46 1.06 -0.84
N THR A 37 -11.30 0.07 -1.06
CA THR A 37 -12.31 -0.34 -0.07
C THR A 37 -11.75 -1.46 0.78
N ASN A 38 -11.63 -1.22 2.08
CA ASN A 38 -11.13 -2.20 3.03
C ASN A 38 -12.23 -2.71 3.96
N TYR A 39 -12.19 -4.01 4.24
CA TYR A 39 -13.05 -4.66 5.24
C TYR A 39 -12.19 -5.44 6.22
N PHE A 40 -12.42 -5.22 7.50
CA PHE A 40 -12.00 -6.15 8.54
C PHE A 40 -12.86 -7.41 8.45
N VAL A 41 -12.24 -8.58 8.46
CA VAL A 41 -12.90 -9.89 8.38
C VAL A 41 -12.35 -10.78 9.49
N GLN A 42 -13.23 -11.21 10.38
CA GLN A 42 -12.92 -12.23 11.38
C GLN A 42 -13.56 -13.54 10.98
N THR A 43 -12.77 -14.61 10.98
CA THR A 43 -13.21 -15.96 10.66
C THR A 43 -12.88 -16.92 11.81
N SER A 44 -13.31 -18.16 11.70
CA SER A 44 -12.95 -19.24 12.65
C SER A 44 -11.44 -19.56 12.70
N LYS A 45 -10.67 -19.15 11.68
CA LYS A 45 -9.22 -19.38 11.60
C LYS A 45 -8.37 -18.11 11.82
N GLY A 46 -8.98 -16.95 12.07
CA GLY A 46 -8.21 -15.73 12.36
C GLY A 46 -8.85 -14.44 11.90
N LYS A 47 -8.04 -13.39 11.90
CA LYS A 47 -8.42 -12.03 11.51
C LYS A 47 -7.70 -11.64 10.23
N PHE A 48 -8.40 -10.99 9.33
CA PHE A 48 -7.91 -10.65 7.99
C PHE A 48 -8.41 -9.26 7.56
N ILE A 49 -7.76 -8.71 6.55
CA ILE A 49 -8.23 -7.55 5.80
C ILE A 49 -8.55 -8.02 4.38
N LEU A 50 -9.76 -7.73 3.93
CA LEU A 50 -10.17 -7.83 2.54
C LEU A 50 -10.05 -6.46 1.91
N THR A 51 -9.16 -6.30 0.94
CA THR A 51 -9.00 -5.09 0.13
C THR A 51 -9.64 -5.28 -1.23
N ILE A 52 -10.56 -4.41 -1.59
CA ILE A 52 -11.16 -4.33 -2.94
C ILE A 52 -10.52 -3.14 -3.64
N TYR A 53 -9.78 -3.41 -4.71
CA TYR A 53 -9.04 -2.40 -5.46
C TYR A 53 -9.99 -1.61 -6.35
N GLU A 54 -10.00 -0.30 -6.15
CA GLU A 54 -10.83 0.64 -6.87
C GLU A 54 -10.13 1.19 -8.14
N LYS A 55 -10.67 2.24 -8.75
CA LYS A 55 -10.21 2.75 -10.06
C LYS A 55 -8.78 3.29 -10.08
N ARG A 56 -8.26 3.78 -8.95
CA ARG A 56 -6.92 4.42 -8.89
C ARG A 56 -5.77 3.43 -8.97
N THR A 57 -5.96 2.22 -8.44
CA THR A 57 -4.92 1.20 -8.44
C THR A 57 -4.79 0.55 -9.82
N ASN A 58 -3.59 0.58 -10.39
CA ASN A 58 -3.32 -0.12 -11.64
C ASN A 58 -3.33 -1.63 -11.38
N LYS A 59 -4.30 -2.31 -11.98
CA LYS A 59 -4.48 -3.77 -11.81
C LYS A 59 -3.24 -4.58 -12.20
N LYS A 60 -2.43 -4.08 -13.13
CA LYS A 60 -1.19 -4.74 -13.58
C LYS A 60 -0.10 -4.75 -12.50
N ASP A 61 -0.18 -3.83 -11.53
CA ASP A 61 0.79 -3.72 -10.45
C ASP A 61 0.46 -4.61 -9.24
N LEU A 62 -0.79 -5.08 -9.12
CA LEU A 62 -1.23 -5.90 -7.97
C LEU A 62 -0.39 -7.17 -7.76
N PRO A 63 -0.01 -7.93 -8.80
CA PRO A 63 0.88 -9.08 -8.61
C PRO A 63 2.25 -8.72 -8.02
N PHE A 64 2.78 -7.54 -8.32
CA PHE A 64 4.02 -7.05 -7.74
C PHE A 64 3.87 -6.87 -6.22
N PHE A 65 2.83 -6.17 -5.77
CA PHE A 65 2.60 -5.92 -4.34
C PHE A 65 2.39 -7.22 -3.56
N MET A 66 1.57 -8.14 -4.10
CA MET A 66 1.34 -9.42 -3.44
C MET A 66 2.63 -10.25 -3.31
N LYS A 67 3.41 -10.33 -4.39
CA LYS A 67 4.69 -11.04 -4.38
C LYS A 67 5.71 -10.38 -3.46
N LEU A 68 5.73 -9.05 -3.38
CA LEU A 68 6.61 -8.32 -2.48
C LEU A 68 6.28 -8.64 -1.01
N MET A 69 5.01 -8.50 -0.60
CA MET A 69 4.58 -8.85 0.76
C MET A 69 4.86 -10.32 1.11
N ASP A 70 4.64 -11.25 0.18
CA ASP A 70 4.94 -12.67 0.41
C ASP A 70 6.45 -12.91 0.63
N ASN A 71 7.31 -12.26 -0.17
CA ASN A 71 8.76 -12.33 0.01
C ASN A 71 9.21 -11.70 1.33
N LEU A 72 8.67 -10.56 1.70
CA LEU A 72 8.93 -9.91 2.99
C LEU A 72 8.57 -10.83 4.15
N ASN A 73 7.38 -11.44 4.12
CA ASN A 73 6.95 -12.40 5.15
C ASN A 73 7.84 -13.65 5.21
N LYS A 74 8.31 -14.17 4.07
CA LYS A 74 9.27 -15.30 4.03
C LYS A 74 10.61 -14.96 4.69
N ASN A 75 10.97 -13.69 4.72
CA ASN A 75 12.15 -13.18 5.42
C ASN A 75 11.83 -12.65 6.83
N ASN A 76 10.68 -13.03 7.41
CA ASN A 76 10.21 -12.65 8.75
C ASN A 76 10.01 -11.13 8.95
N PHE A 77 9.91 -10.36 7.88
CA PHE A 77 9.63 -8.93 7.97
C PHE A 77 8.17 -8.69 8.39
N LYS A 78 7.98 -7.75 9.29
CA LYS A 78 6.66 -7.44 9.87
C LYS A 78 5.81 -6.60 8.91
N CYS A 79 4.97 -7.26 8.15
CA CYS A 79 3.94 -6.67 7.28
C CYS A 79 2.76 -7.64 7.12
N PRO A 80 1.60 -7.20 6.61
CA PRO A 80 0.49 -8.11 6.31
C PRO A 80 0.91 -9.22 5.35
N LYS A 81 0.53 -10.47 5.66
CA LYS A 81 0.80 -11.64 4.81
C LYS A 81 -0.32 -11.80 3.79
N PRO A 82 -0.05 -11.82 2.49
CA PRO A 82 -1.07 -12.10 1.48
C PRO A 82 -1.50 -13.56 1.52
N ILE A 83 -2.80 -13.80 1.41
CA ILE A 83 -3.41 -15.13 1.48
C ILE A 83 -3.78 -15.57 0.06
N LYS A 84 -3.32 -16.74 -0.34
CA LYS A 84 -3.71 -17.36 -1.60
C LYS A 84 -5.10 -17.99 -1.49
N ASN A 85 -5.86 -17.91 -2.57
CA ASN A 85 -7.08 -18.67 -2.72
C ASN A 85 -6.77 -20.15 -2.99
N LEU A 86 -7.79 -21.00 -3.12
CA LEU A 86 -7.65 -22.44 -3.37
C LEU A 86 -6.96 -22.75 -4.71
N ASP A 87 -7.02 -21.84 -5.68
CA ASP A 87 -6.32 -21.96 -6.97
C ASP A 87 -4.87 -21.44 -6.92
N GLY A 88 -4.35 -21.09 -5.73
CA GLY A 88 -3.00 -20.58 -5.53
C GLY A 88 -2.79 -19.12 -5.92
N GLN A 89 -3.87 -18.38 -6.23
CA GLN A 89 -3.81 -16.99 -6.65
C GLN A 89 -4.01 -16.02 -5.46
N TYR A 90 -3.28 -14.90 -5.44
CA TYR A 90 -3.46 -13.85 -4.41
C TYR A 90 -4.65 -12.95 -4.70
N ILE A 91 -5.03 -12.81 -5.97
CA ILE A 91 -6.04 -11.86 -6.42
C ILE A 91 -7.24 -12.64 -6.98
N SER A 92 -8.41 -12.32 -6.47
CA SER A 92 -9.69 -12.83 -6.92
C SER A 92 -10.61 -11.68 -7.29
N LEU A 93 -11.82 -11.97 -7.76
CA LEU A 93 -12.80 -10.95 -8.11
C LEU A 93 -13.95 -10.93 -7.11
N ILE A 94 -14.33 -9.75 -6.65
CA ILE A 94 -15.57 -9.49 -5.93
C ILE A 94 -16.31 -8.35 -6.61
N LYS A 95 -17.58 -8.52 -6.96
CA LYS A 95 -18.35 -7.54 -7.75
C LYS A 95 -17.59 -7.04 -9.00
N LYS A 96 -16.94 -7.93 -9.72
CA LYS A 96 -16.13 -7.64 -10.93
C LYS A 96 -14.90 -6.76 -10.67
N LYS A 97 -14.52 -6.52 -9.41
CA LYS A 97 -13.32 -5.77 -9.01
C LYS A 97 -12.25 -6.71 -8.46
N PRO A 98 -10.96 -6.44 -8.72
CA PRO A 98 -9.88 -7.18 -8.09
C PRO A 98 -9.93 -7.01 -6.57
N ALA A 99 -9.68 -8.08 -5.86
CA ALA A 99 -9.63 -8.08 -4.41
C ALA A 99 -8.57 -9.07 -3.91
N ALA A 100 -7.99 -8.78 -2.77
CA ALA A 100 -7.04 -9.65 -2.09
C ALA A 100 -7.38 -9.74 -0.60
N ILE A 101 -6.95 -10.83 0.01
CA ILE A 101 -6.99 -11.01 1.45
C ILE A 101 -5.57 -10.99 1.98
N VAL A 102 -5.36 -10.23 3.04
CA VAL A 102 -4.10 -10.24 3.79
C VAL A 102 -4.39 -10.52 5.27
N SER A 103 -3.39 -11.03 6.00
CA SER A 103 -3.50 -11.19 7.44
C SER A 103 -3.70 -9.84 8.14
N PHE A 104 -4.44 -9.85 9.24
CA PHE A 104 -4.59 -8.66 10.08
C PHE A 104 -3.29 -8.40 10.83
N LEU A 105 -2.73 -7.22 10.68
CA LEU A 105 -1.59 -6.75 11.47
C LEU A 105 -2.11 -6.14 12.78
N SER A 106 -1.65 -6.67 13.91
CA SER A 106 -2.02 -6.14 15.24
C SER A 106 -1.32 -4.81 15.51
N GLY A 107 -1.98 -3.92 16.23
CA GLY A 107 -1.44 -2.60 16.55
C GLY A 107 -2.27 -1.48 15.94
N ALA A 108 -1.76 -0.27 16.07
CA ALA A 108 -2.36 0.94 15.50
C ALA A 108 -1.26 1.92 15.10
N SER A 109 -1.58 2.82 14.20
CA SER A 109 -0.75 3.99 13.90
C SER A 109 -0.78 4.98 15.07
N LYS A 110 0.22 5.85 15.11
CA LYS A 110 0.32 6.92 16.12
C LYS A 110 0.27 8.28 15.45
N ASN A 111 -0.46 9.22 16.04
CA ASN A 111 -0.50 10.61 15.56
C ASN A 111 0.83 11.34 15.77
N SER A 112 1.60 10.95 16.79
CA SER A 112 2.93 11.49 17.09
C SER A 112 3.88 10.35 17.42
N LEU A 113 5.07 10.41 16.85
CA LEU A 113 6.14 9.44 17.08
C LEU A 113 7.16 10.01 18.07
N SER A 114 7.53 9.24 19.08
CA SER A 114 8.65 9.56 19.96
C SER A 114 9.99 9.33 19.23
N PRO A 115 11.11 9.88 19.73
CA PRO A 115 12.45 9.58 19.19
C PRO A 115 12.74 8.07 19.14
N ASP A 116 12.33 7.31 20.17
CA ASP A 116 12.47 5.85 20.17
C ASP A 116 11.64 5.18 19.07
N ASN A 117 10.41 5.63 18.83
CA ASN A 117 9.61 5.12 17.71
C ASN A 117 10.30 5.40 16.36
N CYS A 118 10.88 6.59 16.15
CA CYS A 118 11.61 6.93 14.95
C CYS A 118 12.86 6.05 14.79
N TYR A 119 13.59 5.78 15.87
CA TYR A 119 14.73 4.87 15.87
C TYR A 119 14.32 3.44 15.44
N GLN A 120 13.25 2.89 16.03
CA GLN A 120 12.70 1.59 15.66
C GLN A 120 12.32 1.55 14.17
N VAL A 121 11.66 2.60 13.66
CA VAL A 121 11.29 2.70 12.24
C VAL A 121 12.52 2.72 11.35
N GLY A 122 13.57 3.48 11.72
CA GLY A 122 14.82 3.54 10.97
C GLY A 122 15.48 2.16 10.81
N ILE A 123 15.53 1.36 11.89
CA ILE A 123 16.00 -0.03 11.84
C ILE A 123 15.16 -0.85 10.84
N GLN A 124 13.84 -0.73 10.91
CA GLN A 124 12.95 -1.52 10.05
C GLN A 124 13.01 -1.10 8.58
N VAL A 125 13.24 0.18 8.29
CA VAL A 125 13.50 0.65 6.91
C VAL A 125 14.80 0.06 6.37
N ALA A 126 15.86 0.04 7.18
CA ALA A 126 17.12 -0.57 6.79
C ALA A 126 16.99 -2.07 6.54
N GLU A 127 16.24 -2.79 7.38
CA GLU A 127 15.94 -4.20 7.21
C GLU A 127 15.12 -4.45 5.93
N PHE A 128 14.07 -3.66 5.71
CA PHE A 128 13.26 -3.70 4.48
C PHE A 128 14.14 -3.55 3.24
N HIS A 129 15.03 -2.55 3.20
CA HIS A 129 15.92 -2.33 2.07
C HIS A 129 16.91 -3.49 1.89
N SER A 130 17.44 -4.06 2.98
CA SER A 130 18.35 -5.20 2.96
C SER A 130 17.70 -6.46 2.38
N ILE A 131 16.45 -6.72 2.75
CA ILE A 131 15.66 -7.84 2.21
C ILE A 131 15.35 -7.59 0.73
N THR A 132 14.82 -6.40 0.41
CA THR A 132 14.34 -6.10 -0.96
C THR A 132 15.47 -6.00 -1.97
N LYS A 133 16.70 -5.68 -1.56
CA LYS A 133 17.89 -5.71 -2.41
C LYS A 133 18.15 -7.09 -3.03
N LYS A 134 17.73 -8.16 -2.35
CA LYS A 134 17.89 -9.56 -2.79
C LYS A 134 16.73 -10.06 -3.65
N ILE A 135 15.69 -9.25 -3.83
CA ILE A 135 14.47 -9.63 -4.55
C ILE A 135 14.52 -9.10 -5.98
N SER A 136 14.35 -9.98 -6.96
CA SER A 136 14.38 -9.63 -8.40
C SER A 136 13.06 -9.05 -8.93
N LEU A 137 12.16 -8.58 -8.07
CA LEU A 137 10.91 -7.94 -8.48
C LEU A 137 11.18 -6.53 -8.99
N LYS A 138 10.54 -6.18 -10.12
CA LYS A 138 10.65 -4.84 -10.71
C LYS A 138 9.27 -4.27 -11.00
N ARG A 139 9.12 -2.98 -10.74
CA ARG A 139 7.94 -2.18 -11.08
C ARG A 139 8.40 -0.79 -11.51
N ASN A 140 7.80 -0.27 -12.57
CA ASN A 140 8.07 1.10 -12.99
C ASN A 140 7.44 2.09 -12.00
N ASN A 141 8.24 3.07 -11.54
CA ASN A 141 7.74 4.14 -10.71
C ASN A 141 7.06 5.20 -11.59
N SER A 142 5.73 5.21 -11.61
CA SER A 142 4.93 6.21 -12.35
C SER A 142 5.02 7.62 -11.79
N LEU A 143 5.57 7.79 -10.58
CA LEU A 143 5.79 9.08 -9.91
C LEU A 143 7.28 9.46 -9.88
N SER A 144 8.09 8.89 -10.75
CA SER A 144 9.52 9.23 -10.88
C SER A 144 9.73 10.60 -11.54
N LEU A 145 10.94 11.13 -11.41
CA LEU A 145 11.37 12.38 -12.06
C LEU A 145 11.00 12.42 -13.56
N ALA A 146 11.16 11.31 -14.29
CA ALA A 146 10.80 11.21 -15.71
C ALA A 146 9.29 11.39 -15.98
N SER A 147 8.45 11.19 -14.98
CA SER A 147 6.99 11.31 -15.10
C SER A 147 6.46 12.68 -14.69
N TRP A 148 7.22 13.47 -13.94
CA TRP A 148 6.73 14.73 -13.34
C TRP A 148 6.33 15.78 -14.36
N GLU A 149 7.10 15.96 -15.43
CA GLU A 149 6.76 16.90 -16.51
C GLU A 149 5.42 16.51 -17.18
N LYS A 150 5.22 15.19 -17.42
CA LYS A 150 3.97 14.68 -18.00
C LYS A 150 2.78 14.91 -17.06
N LEU A 151 2.97 14.67 -15.76
CA LEU A 151 1.95 14.90 -14.73
C LEU A 151 1.61 16.38 -14.63
N PHE A 152 2.63 17.26 -14.63
CA PHE A 152 2.41 18.70 -14.59
C PHE A 152 1.63 19.21 -15.80
N LYS A 153 1.96 18.78 -17.02
CA LYS A 153 1.22 19.13 -18.24
C LYS A 153 -0.29 18.87 -18.15
N GLN A 154 -0.70 17.83 -17.42
CA GLN A 154 -2.13 17.49 -17.24
C GLN A 154 -2.88 18.50 -16.37
N VAL A 155 -2.18 19.22 -15.51
CA VAL A 155 -2.77 20.17 -14.54
C VAL A 155 -2.32 21.63 -14.77
N GLU A 156 -1.42 21.91 -15.69
CA GLU A 156 -0.81 23.20 -15.93
C GLU A 156 -1.86 24.31 -16.10
N LYS A 157 -2.87 24.10 -16.99
CA LYS A 157 -3.96 25.06 -17.17
C LYS A 157 -4.82 25.24 -15.92
N LYS A 158 -5.00 24.18 -15.11
CA LYS A 158 -5.78 24.25 -13.87
C LYS A 158 -5.02 25.00 -12.76
N SER A 159 -3.69 24.93 -12.76
CA SER A 159 -2.86 25.61 -11.76
C SER A 159 -2.93 27.13 -11.86
N LEU A 160 -3.27 27.69 -13.04
CA LEU A 160 -3.54 29.12 -13.22
C LEU A 160 -4.70 29.63 -12.35
N LYS A 161 -5.68 28.75 -12.03
CA LYS A 161 -6.81 29.10 -11.15
C LYS A 161 -6.39 29.26 -9.68
N ILE A 162 -5.25 28.67 -9.30
CA ILE A 162 -4.69 28.77 -7.94
C ILE A 162 -3.79 30.00 -7.85
N GLY A 163 -3.02 30.30 -8.90
CA GLY A 163 -2.17 31.46 -8.96
C GLY A 163 -1.56 31.69 -10.34
N LYS A 164 -1.62 32.93 -10.84
CA LYS A 164 -1.16 33.29 -12.20
C LYS A 164 0.29 32.89 -12.48
N ASN A 165 1.16 32.95 -11.48
CA ASN A 165 2.58 32.62 -11.63
C ASN A 165 2.93 31.20 -11.22
N LEU A 166 1.96 30.41 -10.74
CA LEU A 166 2.21 29.06 -10.25
C LEU A 166 2.75 28.11 -11.34
N PRO A 167 2.22 28.09 -12.58
CA PRO A 167 2.77 27.24 -13.64
C PRO A 167 4.24 27.53 -13.94
N ILE A 168 4.62 28.81 -13.99
CA ILE A 168 6.00 29.23 -14.26
C ILE A 168 6.92 28.78 -13.12
N LYS A 169 6.51 28.98 -11.87
CA LYS A 169 7.27 28.51 -10.69
C LYS A 169 7.50 27.02 -10.71
N ILE A 170 6.44 26.21 -10.95
CA ILE A 170 6.55 24.75 -11.03
C ILE A 170 7.51 24.35 -12.16
N LYS A 171 7.39 24.96 -13.33
CA LYS A 171 8.25 24.66 -14.49
C LYS A 171 9.73 24.91 -14.20
N ASN A 172 10.03 26.08 -13.59
CA ASN A 172 11.40 26.43 -13.20
C ASN A 172 11.95 25.46 -12.16
N SER A 173 11.14 25.11 -11.13
CA SER A 173 11.53 24.11 -10.13
C SER A 173 11.78 22.72 -10.74
N LEU A 174 10.97 22.28 -11.70
CA LEU A 174 11.20 21.01 -12.40
C LEU A 174 12.50 21.00 -13.20
N ILE A 175 12.84 22.12 -13.86
CA ILE A 175 14.11 22.29 -14.59
C ILE A 175 15.29 22.20 -13.61
N GLU A 176 15.22 22.95 -12.51
CA GLU A 176 16.26 22.98 -11.48
C GLU A 176 16.47 21.60 -10.82
N ILE A 177 15.39 20.96 -10.41
CA ILE A 177 15.44 19.61 -9.81
C ILE A 177 16.06 18.62 -10.80
N LYS A 178 15.65 18.65 -12.07
CA LYS A 178 16.18 17.76 -13.10
C LYS A 178 17.67 17.96 -13.34
N LYS A 179 18.14 19.22 -13.34
CA LYS A 179 19.55 19.56 -13.48
C LYS A 179 20.39 19.05 -12.32
N ASN A 180 19.87 19.16 -11.09
CA ASN A 180 20.57 18.83 -9.84
C ASN A 180 20.25 17.42 -9.33
N TRP A 181 19.50 16.59 -10.08
CA TRP A 181 19.10 15.26 -9.64
C TRP A 181 20.32 14.36 -9.42
N PRO A 182 20.45 13.72 -8.23
CA PRO A 182 21.58 12.86 -7.93
C PRO A 182 21.64 11.66 -8.89
N LYS A 183 22.80 11.42 -9.49
CA LYS A 183 22.98 10.34 -10.49
C LYS A 183 23.42 9.01 -9.88
N ASN A 184 24.14 9.03 -8.77
CA ASN A 184 24.82 7.88 -8.18
C ASN A 184 24.19 7.45 -6.85
N LEU A 185 22.87 7.40 -6.77
CA LEU A 185 22.17 6.90 -5.59
C LEU A 185 21.97 5.38 -5.68
N PRO A 186 22.04 4.65 -4.53
CA PRO A 186 21.58 3.28 -4.46
C PRO A 186 20.16 3.15 -4.96
N LYS A 187 19.86 2.07 -5.70
CA LYS A 187 18.53 1.81 -6.29
C LYS A 187 17.97 0.52 -5.72
N GLY A 188 16.67 0.51 -5.44
CA GLY A 188 15.99 -0.65 -4.92
C GLY A 188 14.49 -0.40 -4.76
N ILE A 189 13.81 -1.37 -4.18
CA ILE A 189 12.41 -1.22 -3.78
C ILE A 189 12.38 -0.39 -2.51
N ILE A 190 11.59 0.67 -2.52
CA ILE A 190 11.33 1.54 -1.37
C ILE A 190 9.83 1.55 -1.08
N HIS A 191 9.45 1.84 0.16
CA HIS A 191 8.04 1.98 0.54
C HIS A 191 7.39 3.18 -0.16
N ALA A 192 8.10 4.31 -0.21
CA ALA A 192 7.73 5.57 -0.87
C ALA A 192 6.54 6.34 -0.26
N ASP A 193 5.83 5.79 0.72
CA ASP A 193 4.69 6.42 1.39
C ASP A 193 4.67 6.09 2.89
N LEU A 194 5.82 6.23 3.55
CA LEU A 194 6.00 5.84 4.96
C LEU A 194 5.58 6.97 5.91
N PHE A 195 4.31 7.40 5.82
CA PHE A 195 3.69 8.27 6.81
C PHE A 195 3.33 7.50 8.08
N SER A 196 3.08 8.24 9.16
CA SER A 196 2.79 7.64 10.48
C SER A 196 1.57 6.71 10.48
N ASP A 197 0.59 6.95 9.63
CA ASP A 197 -0.61 6.12 9.46
C ASP A 197 -0.33 4.77 8.80
N ASN A 198 0.81 4.64 8.08
CA ASN A 198 1.27 3.38 7.50
C ASN A 198 2.24 2.60 8.40
N ILE A 199 2.48 3.07 9.63
CA ILE A 199 3.38 2.45 10.60
C ILE A 199 2.61 2.05 11.85
N PHE A 200 2.55 0.74 12.11
CA PHE A 200 1.82 0.23 13.28
C PHE A 200 2.74 -0.09 14.44
N PHE A 201 2.26 0.26 15.63
CA PHE A 201 2.88 -0.04 16.90
C PHE A 201 1.91 -0.81 17.80
N LYS A 202 2.45 -1.70 18.62
CA LYS A 202 1.73 -2.41 19.68
C LYS A 202 2.54 -2.29 20.96
N ASN A 203 1.97 -1.72 22.03
CA ASN A 203 2.67 -1.48 23.30
C ASN A 203 4.02 -0.77 23.10
N ASN A 204 4.05 0.31 22.31
CA ASN A 204 5.24 1.09 21.93
C ASN A 204 6.28 0.36 21.06
N ASN A 205 6.13 -0.92 20.78
CA ASN A 205 7.03 -1.67 19.90
C ASN A 205 6.51 -1.65 18.46
N PHE A 206 7.42 -1.54 17.52
CA PHE A 206 7.09 -1.65 16.08
C PHE A 206 6.37 -2.98 15.79
N SER A 207 5.22 -2.88 15.17
CA SER A 207 4.39 -4.02 14.80
C SER A 207 4.44 -4.35 13.32
N GLY A 208 4.63 -3.36 12.46
CA GLY A 208 4.81 -3.58 11.03
C GLY A 208 4.44 -2.37 10.17
N PHE A 209 4.81 -2.46 8.89
CA PHE A 209 4.36 -1.54 7.86
C PHE A 209 3.10 -2.06 7.18
N ILE A 210 2.23 -1.14 6.77
CA ILE A 210 1.06 -1.42 5.92
C ILE A 210 1.12 -0.55 4.66
N ASP A 211 0.33 -0.92 3.62
CA ASP A 211 0.11 -0.28 2.31
C ASP A 211 1.25 -0.37 1.28
#